data_a136147b850aec40a5c92ccdecccf55d
#
_entry.id   a136147b850aec40a5c92ccdecccf55d
#
_cell.length_a   1.000
_cell.length_b   1.000
_cell.length_c   1.000
_cell.angle_alpha   90.00
_cell.angle_beta   90.00
_cell.angle_gamma   90.00
#
_symmetry.space_group_name_H-M   'P 1'
#
loop_
_entity.id
_entity.type
_entity.pdbx_description
1 polymer ?
#
loop_
_entity_poly.entity_id
_entity_poly.type
_entity_poly.pdbx_seq_one_letter_code
_entity_poly.pdbx_strand_id
1 'polypeptide(L)'
;YHDEFRVLGNGRGSFEGVTRGMELLRDGGVEFNVLVVVNRLTGDHPDQLYDYFLKSDLRYLQFVPCVEKDPDTGSITDWSVRPGQYGDFLCRLFDRWYNDGKPEISIRMFDNLVSMAVGQPAECCEMREHCDSYLVVEYNGDCYPCDFFVNDEWRLGNLMEKPLWDIAADPKTRKFALDKAVPQGECQSCRWLSICLQGCQRYRDQVPGRRDYICSALKRFFAHAAPRIATIAAGLNHQRQPDPAPPRTDPPKASRNAPCPCGSGRRYKHCCGRKAAQPTA
;
A
#
# COMPACT_ATOMS: atom_id res chain seq x y z
N TYR A 1 26.36 -4.06 -3.06
CA TYR A 1 25.46 -3.60 -1.99
C TYR A 1 24.87 -4.77 -1.20
N HIS A 2 24.32 -5.79 -1.87
CA HIS A 2 23.64 -6.91 -1.22
C HIS A 2 24.59 -7.68 -0.27
N ASP A 3 25.74 -8.08 -0.76
CA ASP A 3 26.68 -8.96 -0.07
C ASP A 3 27.44 -8.29 1.09
N GLU A 4 27.33 -6.97 1.24
CA GLU A 4 27.86 -6.26 2.40
C GLU A 4 27.17 -6.70 3.71
N PHE A 5 25.85 -6.93 3.64
CA PHE A 5 25.05 -7.27 4.83
C PHE A 5 24.43 -8.66 4.77
N ARG A 6 24.42 -9.31 3.60
CA ARG A 6 23.78 -10.61 3.42
C ARG A 6 24.79 -11.67 2.97
N VAL A 7 25.43 -12.25 3.97
CA VAL A 7 26.43 -13.29 3.80
C VAL A 7 25.90 -14.66 4.24
N LEU A 8 26.39 -15.69 3.62
CA LEU A 8 26.17 -17.09 4.01
C LEU A 8 26.98 -17.41 5.29
N GLY A 9 26.66 -18.51 5.96
CA GLY A 9 27.36 -18.94 7.18
C GLY A 9 28.89 -19.18 6.99
N ASN A 10 29.35 -19.34 5.75
CA ASN A 10 30.76 -19.41 5.38
C ASN A 10 31.42 -18.07 5.02
N GLY A 11 30.72 -16.95 5.22
CA GLY A 11 31.19 -15.58 4.93
C GLY A 11 31.11 -15.15 3.45
N ARG A 12 30.66 -16.04 2.54
CA ARG A 12 30.46 -15.65 1.12
C ARG A 12 29.17 -14.84 0.95
N GLY A 13 29.16 -13.92 -0.02
CA GLY A 13 27.95 -13.19 -0.40
C GLY A 13 26.84 -14.13 -0.89
N SER A 14 25.58 -13.73 -0.71
CA SER A 14 24.41 -14.52 -1.10
C SER A 14 23.70 -14.01 -2.35
N PHE A 15 24.17 -12.92 -2.97
CA PHE A 15 23.53 -12.26 -4.12
C PHE A 15 23.35 -13.19 -5.33
N GLU A 16 24.39 -13.95 -5.68
CA GLU A 16 24.33 -14.92 -6.78
C GLU A 16 23.23 -15.98 -6.57
N GLY A 17 23.12 -16.49 -5.32
CA GLY A 17 22.07 -17.44 -4.95
C GLY A 17 20.66 -16.85 -5.06
N VAL A 18 20.49 -15.59 -4.64
CA VAL A 18 19.21 -14.88 -4.76
C VAL A 18 18.85 -14.66 -6.24
N THR A 19 19.79 -14.20 -7.06
CA THR A 19 19.57 -13.98 -8.50
C THR A 19 19.17 -15.28 -9.20
N ARG A 20 19.88 -16.37 -8.93
CA ARG A 20 19.53 -17.70 -9.47
C ARG A 20 18.14 -18.16 -9.00
N GLY A 21 17.76 -17.89 -7.75
CA GLY A 21 16.42 -18.20 -7.25
C GLY A 21 15.34 -17.44 -8.01
N MET A 22 15.56 -16.13 -8.30
CA MET A 22 14.64 -15.33 -9.10
C MET A 22 14.53 -15.83 -10.56
N GLU A 23 15.63 -16.28 -11.16
CA GLU A 23 15.63 -16.89 -12.50
C GLU A 23 14.79 -18.16 -12.52
N LEU A 24 14.96 -19.06 -11.53
CA LEU A 24 14.17 -20.28 -11.42
C LEU A 24 12.67 -20.03 -11.25
N LEU A 25 12.28 -19.01 -10.46
CA LEU A 25 10.88 -18.59 -10.33
C LEU A 25 10.32 -18.09 -11.66
N ARG A 26 11.10 -17.27 -12.38
CA ARG A 26 10.70 -16.74 -13.70
C ARG A 26 10.54 -17.86 -14.72
N ASP A 27 11.50 -18.76 -14.81
CA ASP A 27 11.47 -19.92 -15.71
C ASP A 27 10.30 -20.86 -15.40
N GLY A 28 9.92 -20.97 -14.12
CA GLY A 28 8.74 -21.71 -13.68
C GLY A 28 7.41 -20.99 -13.86
N GLY A 29 7.40 -19.75 -14.38
CA GLY A 29 6.19 -18.93 -14.54
C GLY A 29 5.55 -18.51 -13.21
N VAL A 30 6.34 -18.46 -12.12
CA VAL A 30 5.87 -18.05 -10.80
C VAL A 30 5.97 -16.53 -10.67
N GLU A 31 4.85 -15.89 -10.36
CA GLU A 31 4.84 -14.45 -10.06
C GLU A 31 5.50 -14.18 -8.69
N PHE A 32 6.36 -13.18 -8.64
CA PHE A 32 7.02 -12.75 -7.41
C PHE A 32 7.28 -11.25 -7.42
N ASN A 33 7.41 -10.69 -6.23
CA ASN A 33 7.87 -9.33 -6.00
C ASN A 33 9.22 -9.33 -5.25
N VAL A 34 9.94 -8.21 -5.34
CA VAL A 34 11.23 -8.05 -4.68
C VAL A 34 11.11 -7.05 -3.53
N LEU A 35 11.45 -7.49 -2.33
CA LEU A 35 11.61 -6.61 -1.17
C LEU A 35 13.06 -6.11 -1.11
N VAL A 36 13.21 -4.80 -1.11
CA VAL A 36 14.51 -4.10 -1.13
C VAL A 36 14.71 -3.38 0.19
N VAL A 37 15.68 -3.80 0.96
CA VAL A 37 16.03 -3.12 2.22
C VAL A 37 16.85 -1.88 1.92
N VAL A 38 16.35 -0.72 2.35
CA VAL A 38 17.05 0.56 2.24
C VAL A 38 17.80 0.82 3.55
N ASN A 39 19.08 0.56 3.54
CA ASN A 39 19.99 0.79 4.66
C ASN A 39 20.90 2.00 4.40
N ARG A 40 21.89 2.25 5.26
CA ARG A 40 22.86 3.33 5.11
C ARG A 40 23.60 3.32 3.78
N LEU A 41 23.95 2.15 3.27
CA LEU A 41 24.67 2.01 2.01
C LEU A 41 23.75 2.22 0.81
N THR A 42 22.64 1.50 0.75
CA THR A 42 21.69 1.54 -0.39
C THR A 42 20.91 2.87 -0.47
N GLY A 43 20.75 3.56 0.66
CA GLY A 43 20.04 4.85 0.74
C GLY A 43 20.65 5.98 -0.09
N ASP A 44 21.93 5.88 -0.46
CA ASP A 44 22.62 6.86 -1.31
C ASP A 44 22.59 6.52 -2.80
N HIS A 45 21.98 5.38 -3.18
CA HIS A 45 22.03 4.84 -4.54
C HIS A 45 20.67 4.57 -5.21
N PRO A 46 19.67 5.46 -5.10
CA PRO A 46 18.34 5.23 -5.68
C PRO A 46 18.35 5.03 -7.20
N ASP A 47 19.17 5.78 -7.93
CA ASP A 47 19.27 5.70 -9.40
C ASP A 47 19.86 4.35 -9.85
N GLN A 48 20.94 3.90 -9.21
CA GLN A 48 21.57 2.63 -9.54
C GLN A 48 20.65 1.45 -9.23
N LEU A 49 19.89 1.51 -8.13
CA LEU A 49 18.90 0.49 -7.80
C LEU A 49 17.76 0.48 -8.83
N TYR A 50 17.22 1.64 -9.19
CA TYR A 50 16.18 1.74 -10.21
C TYR A 50 16.63 1.17 -11.55
N ASP A 51 17.83 1.56 -12.03
CA ASP A 51 18.41 1.07 -13.28
C ASP A 51 18.63 -0.44 -13.26
N TYR A 52 19.11 -0.98 -12.13
CA TYR A 52 19.30 -2.41 -11.97
C TYR A 52 17.97 -3.18 -12.10
N PHE A 53 16.94 -2.77 -11.39
CA PHE A 53 15.64 -3.44 -11.44
C PHE A 53 14.98 -3.34 -12.82
N LEU A 54 15.06 -2.18 -13.45
CA LEU A 54 14.54 -1.98 -14.79
C LEU A 54 15.25 -2.88 -15.82
N LYS A 55 16.59 -2.91 -15.79
CA LYS A 55 17.41 -3.75 -16.69
C LYS A 55 17.24 -5.25 -16.44
N SER A 56 16.98 -5.65 -15.19
CA SER A 56 16.78 -7.04 -14.82
C SER A 56 15.32 -7.51 -15.01
N ASP A 57 14.46 -6.66 -15.56
CA ASP A 57 13.03 -6.90 -15.75
C ASP A 57 12.29 -7.32 -14.45
N LEU A 58 12.68 -6.70 -13.33
CA LEU A 58 12.05 -6.86 -12.02
C LEU A 58 11.06 -5.72 -11.82
N ARG A 59 9.77 -5.98 -12.06
CA ARG A 59 8.74 -4.96 -12.22
C ARG A 59 7.92 -4.67 -10.97
N TYR A 60 8.00 -5.49 -9.94
CA TYR A 60 7.21 -5.36 -8.71
C TYR A 60 8.13 -5.24 -7.51
N LEU A 61 8.22 -4.03 -6.95
CA LEU A 61 9.21 -3.69 -5.93
C LEU A 61 8.55 -3.13 -4.67
N GLN A 62 9.11 -3.47 -3.51
CA GLN A 62 8.79 -2.84 -2.24
C GLN A 62 10.09 -2.42 -1.55
N PHE A 63 10.26 -1.12 -1.29
CA PHE A 63 11.39 -0.59 -0.55
C PHE A 63 11.04 -0.45 0.93
N VAL A 64 11.82 -1.11 1.79
CA VAL A 64 11.59 -1.14 3.24
C VAL A 64 12.78 -0.48 3.95
N PRO A 65 12.58 0.59 4.73
CA PRO A 65 13.69 1.23 5.43
C PRO A 65 14.23 0.31 6.53
N CYS A 66 15.54 0.14 6.57
CA CYS A 66 16.23 -0.52 7.67
C CYS A 66 16.38 0.49 8.82
N VAL A 67 15.70 0.23 9.92
CA VAL A 67 15.79 1.01 11.15
C VAL A 67 15.87 0.04 12.32
N GLU A 68 17.06 -0.15 12.83
CA GLU A 68 17.35 -1.10 13.89
C GLU A 68 17.97 -0.42 15.10
N LYS A 69 17.63 -0.91 16.30
CA LYS A 69 18.32 -0.54 17.54
C LYS A 69 19.37 -1.58 17.89
N ASP A 70 20.48 -1.10 18.32
CA ASP A 70 21.47 -1.92 19.03
C ASP A 70 20.86 -2.39 20.36
N PRO A 71 20.82 -3.69 20.61
CA PRO A 71 20.16 -4.26 21.80
C PRO A 71 20.84 -3.86 23.11
N ASP A 72 22.14 -3.60 23.09
CA ASP A 72 22.92 -3.30 24.29
C ASP A 72 22.87 -1.82 24.65
N THR A 73 22.93 -0.94 23.65
CA THR A 73 22.97 0.51 23.85
C THR A 73 21.62 1.20 23.67
N GLY A 74 20.65 0.56 23.01
CA GLY A 74 19.37 1.15 22.61
C GLY A 74 19.49 2.23 21.55
N SER A 75 20.70 2.48 21.02
CA SER A 75 20.94 3.47 19.97
C SER A 75 20.60 2.93 18.58
N ILE A 76 20.25 3.81 17.65
CA ILE A 76 20.09 3.42 16.25
C ILE A 76 21.44 2.96 15.68
N THR A 77 21.44 1.79 15.04
CA THR A 77 22.65 1.18 14.48
C THR A 77 23.24 1.98 13.32
N ASP A 78 24.55 1.83 13.11
CA ASP A 78 25.25 2.54 12.05
C ASP A 78 24.86 2.15 10.63
N TRP A 79 24.30 0.96 10.44
CA TRP A 79 23.78 0.49 9.15
C TRP A 79 22.33 0.91 8.88
N SER A 80 21.62 1.44 9.88
CA SER A 80 20.27 1.98 9.69
C SER A 80 20.28 3.22 8.79
N VAL A 81 19.27 3.33 7.91
CA VAL A 81 19.11 4.52 7.06
C VAL A 81 18.76 5.74 7.92
N ARG A 82 19.39 6.87 7.63
CA ARG A 82 19.07 8.13 8.32
C ARG A 82 17.80 8.77 7.77
N PRO A 83 16.98 9.45 8.58
CA PRO A 83 15.75 10.08 8.09
C PRO A 83 15.96 11.03 6.90
N GLY A 84 16.98 11.88 6.93
CA GLY A 84 17.31 12.78 5.82
C GLY A 84 17.67 12.01 4.54
N GLN A 85 18.55 11.02 4.67
CA GLN A 85 18.96 10.14 3.58
C GLN A 85 17.77 9.39 2.97
N TYR A 86 16.88 8.82 3.81
CA TYR A 86 15.69 8.13 3.31
C TYR A 86 14.72 9.07 2.58
N GLY A 87 14.59 10.31 3.06
CA GLY A 87 13.80 11.33 2.37
C GLY A 87 14.35 11.68 0.99
N ASP A 88 15.68 11.84 0.87
CA ASP A 88 16.35 12.05 -0.42
C ASP A 88 16.19 10.86 -1.34
N PHE A 89 16.39 9.65 -0.81
CA PHE A 89 16.17 8.40 -1.52
C PHE A 89 14.77 8.31 -2.12
N LEU A 90 13.73 8.51 -1.30
CA LEU A 90 12.34 8.43 -1.77
C LEU A 90 12.01 9.48 -2.83
N CYS A 91 12.46 10.72 -2.65
CA CYS A 91 12.24 11.80 -3.63
C CYS A 91 12.90 11.46 -4.97
N ARG A 92 14.16 11.02 -4.93
CA ARG A 92 14.92 10.69 -6.14
C ARG A 92 14.35 9.45 -6.85
N LEU A 93 14.01 8.41 -6.08
CA LEU A 93 13.38 7.20 -6.61
C LEU A 93 12.02 7.53 -7.25
N PHE A 94 11.23 8.40 -6.63
CA PHE A 94 9.95 8.85 -7.16
C PHE A 94 10.11 9.65 -8.46
N ASP A 95 11.12 10.50 -8.58
CA ASP A 95 11.40 11.26 -9.80
C ASP A 95 11.67 10.31 -11.00
N ARG A 96 12.39 9.22 -10.75
CA ARG A 96 12.64 8.18 -11.76
C ARG A 96 11.37 7.39 -12.09
N TRP A 97 10.64 7.01 -11.06
CA TRP A 97 9.40 6.23 -11.20
C TRP A 97 8.30 7.01 -11.91
N TYR A 98 8.18 8.31 -11.66
CA TYR A 98 7.07 9.14 -12.18
C TYR A 98 7.05 9.17 -13.72
N ASN A 99 8.20 9.24 -14.39
CA ASN A 99 8.34 9.11 -15.84
C ASN A 99 7.22 9.81 -16.63
N ASP A 100 7.02 11.11 -16.40
CA ASP A 100 5.95 11.93 -17.01
C ASP A 100 4.53 11.32 -16.82
N GLY A 101 4.30 10.67 -15.69
CA GLY A 101 3.02 10.05 -15.34
C GLY A 101 2.79 8.67 -15.95
N LYS A 102 3.84 8.04 -16.50
CA LYS A 102 3.79 6.71 -17.12
C LYS A 102 4.84 5.78 -16.51
N PRO A 103 4.67 5.38 -15.23
CA PRO A 103 5.63 4.50 -14.57
C PRO A 103 5.75 3.15 -15.26
N GLU A 104 7.00 2.68 -15.41
CA GLU A 104 7.30 1.41 -16.07
C GLU A 104 7.38 0.23 -15.11
N ILE A 105 7.59 0.49 -13.83
CA ILE A 105 7.64 -0.51 -12.75
C ILE A 105 6.69 -0.14 -11.63
N SER A 106 6.17 -1.15 -10.95
CA SER A 106 5.36 -1.00 -9.76
C SER A 106 6.27 -0.82 -8.53
N ILE A 107 6.10 0.28 -7.81
CA ILE A 107 6.72 0.49 -6.50
C ILE A 107 5.58 0.62 -5.49
N ARG A 108 5.41 -0.39 -4.66
CA ARG A 108 4.23 -0.57 -3.80
C ARG A 108 3.80 0.68 -3.04
N MET A 109 4.74 1.42 -2.45
CA MET A 109 4.42 2.68 -1.74
C MET A 109 3.83 3.73 -2.67
N PHE A 110 4.39 3.89 -3.88
CA PHE A 110 3.95 4.93 -4.82
C PHE A 110 2.61 4.59 -5.46
N ASP A 111 2.43 3.32 -5.84
CA ASP A 111 1.15 2.81 -6.37
C ASP A 111 0.04 2.92 -5.31
N ASN A 112 0.37 2.63 -4.04
CA ASN A 112 -0.55 2.79 -2.91
C ASN A 112 -0.99 4.25 -2.75
N LEU A 113 -0.07 5.22 -2.87
CA LEU A 113 -0.42 6.64 -2.82
C LEU A 113 -1.33 7.09 -3.97
N VAL A 114 -1.08 6.58 -5.18
CA VAL A 114 -1.96 6.82 -6.34
C VAL A 114 -3.34 6.21 -6.09
N SER A 115 -3.39 4.98 -5.59
CA SER A 115 -4.63 4.27 -5.24
C SER A 115 -5.45 5.04 -4.20
N MET A 116 -4.80 5.53 -3.14
CA MET A 116 -5.44 6.38 -2.13
C MET A 116 -5.96 7.69 -2.73
N ALA A 117 -5.20 8.30 -3.64
CA ALA A 117 -5.61 9.56 -4.28
C ALA A 117 -6.83 9.43 -5.21
N VAL A 118 -7.12 8.21 -5.70
CA VAL A 118 -8.37 7.90 -6.43
C VAL A 118 -9.46 7.30 -5.53
N GLY A 119 -9.31 7.42 -4.21
CA GLY A 119 -10.33 7.04 -3.23
C GLY A 119 -10.36 5.56 -2.85
N GLN A 120 -9.32 4.79 -3.17
CA GLN A 120 -9.20 3.41 -2.72
C GLN A 120 -8.57 3.35 -1.32
N PRO A 121 -8.87 2.32 -0.51
CA PRO A 121 -8.22 2.12 0.77
C PRO A 121 -6.72 1.83 0.59
N ALA A 122 -5.91 2.21 1.59
CA ALA A 122 -4.50 1.90 1.60
C ALA A 122 -4.25 0.39 1.66
N GLU A 123 -3.33 -0.11 0.83
CA GLU A 123 -2.85 -1.49 0.89
C GLU A 123 -1.64 -1.63 1.83
N CYS A 124 -0.77 -0.62 1.87
CA CYS A 124 0.39 -0.61 2.76
C CYS A 124 -0.05 -0.46 4.22
N CYS A 125 0.30 -1.42 5.09
CA CYS A 125 -0.10 -1.43 6.50
C CYS A 125 0.37 -0.18 7.27
N GLU A 126 1.50 0.39 6.90
CA GLU A 126 2.00 1.64 7.48
C GLU A 126 1.09 2.85 7.19
N MET A 127 0.30 2.80 6.11
CA MET A 127 -0.66 3.83 5.71
C MET A 127 -2.12 3.45 6.03
N ARG A 128 -2.34 2.46 6.90
CA ARG A 128 -3.67 2.09 7.42
C ARG A 128 -3.87 2.62 8.82
N GLU A 129 -5.11 2.82 9.21
CA GLU A 129 -5.48 3.30 10.54
C GLU A 129 -5.16 2.27 11.64
N HIS A 130 -5.29 0.99 11.32
CA HIS A 130 -5.10 -0.12 12.24
C HIS A 130 -3.99 -1.07 11.77
N CYS A 131 -3.34 -1.73 12.72
CA CYS A 131 -2.37 -2.80 12.45
C CYS A 131 -3.05 -4.18 12.57
N ASP A 132 -3.96 -4.47 11.64
CA ASP A 132 -4.80 -5.67 11.62
C ASP A 132 -4.73 -6.46 10.30
N SER A 133 -3.69 -6.23 9.50
CA SER A 133 -3.62 -6.73 8.13
C SER A 133 -3.32 -8.23 8.05
N TYR A 134 -2.60 -8.79 9.02
CA TYR A 134 -2.15 -10.19 9.04
C TYR A 134 -1.73 -10.63 10.44
N LEU A 135 -1.54 -11.93 10.60
CA LEU A 135 -0.87 -12.56 11.72
C LEU A 135 0.39 -13.27 11.22
N VAL A 136 1.42 -13.30 12.04
CA VAL A 136 2.65 -14.05 11.79
C VAL A 136 2.60 -15.37 12.55
N VAL A 137 2.97 -16.45 11.89
CA VAL A 137 3.12 -17.76 12.47
C VAL A 137 4.58 -18.21 12.32
N GLU A 138 5.24 -18.41 13.44
CA GLU A 138 6.59 -18.91 13.47
C GLU A 138 6.65 -20.44 13.25
N TYR A 139 7.83 -20.94 12.92
CA TYR A 139 8.06 -22.37 12.61
C TYR A 139 7.65 -23.35 13.73
N ASN A 140 7.59 -22.89 14.98
CA ASN A 140 7.16 -23.67 16.15
C ASN A 140 5.63 -23.56 16.41
N GLY A 141 4.89 -22.85 15.55
CA GLY A 141 3.45 -22.62 15.68
C GLY A 141 3.06 -21.41 16.53
N ASP A 142 4.01 -20.68 17.10
CA ASP A 142 3.73 -19.44 17.83
C ASP A 142 3.21 -18.35 16.91
N CYS A 143 2.20 -17.62 17.37
CA CYS A 143 1.53 -16.56 16.60
C CYS A 143 1.79 -15.18 17.20
N TYR A 144 1.97 -14.20 16.30
CA TYR A 144 2.28 -12.81 16.64
C TYR A 144 1.46 -11.84 15.76
N PRO A 145 1.23 -10.58 16.23
CA PRO A 145 0.44 -9.62 15.47
C PRO A 145 1.19 -9.01 14.27
N CYS A 146 2.52 -9.07 14.26
CA CYS A 146 3.37 -8.50 13.22
C CYS A 146 4.76 -9.11 13.25
N ASP A 147 5.41 -9.23 12.10
CA ASP A 147 6.78 -9.74 11.93
C ASP A 147 7.84 -8.89 12.64
N PHE A 148 7.59 -7.60 12.88
CA PHE A 148 8.45 -6.75 13.70
C PHE A 148 8.25 -6.90 15.21
N PHE A 149 7.24 -7.65 15.64
CA PHE A 149 6.87 -7.83 17.04
C PHE A 149 6.85 -9.31 17.44
N VAL A 150 7.78 -10.09 16.89
CA VAL A 150 8.04 -11.49 17.26
C VAL A 150 8.88 -11.50 18.54
N ASN A 151 8.21 -11.38 19.70
CA ASN A 151 8.81 -11.39 21.02
C ASN A 151 7.79 -11.87 22.07
N ASP A 152 8.25 -12.18 23.29
CA ASP A 152 7.41 -12.73 24.36
C ASP A 152 6.24 -11.81 24.75
N GLU A 153 6.46 -10.49 24.72
CA GLU A 153 5.42 -9.52 25.03
C GLU A 153 4.22 -9.65 24.09
N TRP A 154 4.47 -9.88 22.78
CA TRP A 154 3.45 -9.91 21.74
C TRP A 154 3.09 -11.33 21.25
N ARG A 155 3.54 -12.38 21.94
CA ARG A 155 3.08 -13.74 21.67
C ARG A 155 1.58 -13.86 21.97
N LEU A 156 0.77 -14.24 20.97
CA LEU A 156 -0.69 -14.33 21.03
C LEU A 156 -1.17 -15.74 21.40
N GLY A 157 -0.36 -16.75 21.10
CA GLY A 157 -0.65 -18.16 21.35
C GLY A 157 0.08 -19.06 20.38
N ASN A 158 -0.28 -20.35 20.38
CA ASN A 158 0.32 -21.34 19.52
C ASN A 158 -0.75 -22.15 18.78
N LEU A 159 -0.60 -22.37 17.48
CA LEU A 159 -1.55 -23.11 16.65
C LEU A 159 -1.68 -24.59 17.02
N MET A 160 -0.69 -25.15 17.71
CA MET A 160 -0.77 -26.53 18.22
C MET A 160 -1.63 -26.63 19.50
N GLU A 161 -1.92 -25.49 20.15
CA GLU A 161 -2.67 -25.43 21.41
C GLU A 161 -4.10 -24.93 21.22
N LYS A 162 -4.31 -23.99 20.28
CA LYS A 162 -5.62 -23.39 20.03
C LYS A 162 -5.79 -22.96 18.56
N PRO A 163 -7.03 -22.96 18.03
CA PRO A 163 -7.31 -22.63 16.64
C PRO A 163 -7.02 -21.17 16.33
N LEU A 164 -6.72 -20.88 15.05
CA LEU A 164 -6.33 -19.55 14.59
C LEU A 164 -7.36 -18.45 14.89
N TRP A 165 -8.66 -18.77 14.80
CA TRP A 165 -9.73 -17.79 15.10
C TRP A 165 -9.74 -17.36 16.57
N ASP A 166 -9.38 -18.22 17.52
CA ASP A 166 -9.26 -17.86 18.93
C ASP A 166 -8.05 -16.96 19.17
N ILE A 167 -6.94 -17.23 18.47
CA ILE A 167 -5.73 -16.39 18.49
C ILE A 167 -6.03 -15.02 17.89
N ALA A 168 -6.73 -14.98 16.75
CA ALA A 168 -7.10 -13.74 16.07
C ALA A 168 -8.08 -12.88 16.89
N ALA A 169 -8.96 -13.52 17.69
CA ALA A 169 -9.91 -12.87 18.56
C ALA A 169 -9.33 -12.46 19.93
N ASP A 170 -8.07 -12.78 20.21
CA ASP A 170 -7.42 -12.46 21.48
C ASP A 170 -7.45 -10.93 21.74
N PRO A 171 -7.81 -10.48 22.97
CA PRO A 171 -7.79 -9.05 23.30
C PRO A 171 -6.47 -8.35 23.04
N LYS A 172 -5.34 -9.08 23.15
CA LYS A 172 -4.01 -8.57 22.84
C LYS A 172 -3.84 -8.23 21.34
N THR A 173 -4.40 -9.06 20.44
CA THR A 173 -4.45 -8.79 19.00
C THR A 173 -5.20 -7.47 18.72
N ARG A 174 -6.37 -7.31 19.34
CA ARG A 174 -7.17 -6.09 19.22
C ARG A 174 -6.44 -4.87 19.79
N LYS A 175 -5.79 -5.01 20.94
CA LYS A 175 -4.98 -3.94 21.54
C LYS A 175 -3.89 -3.49 20.60
N PHE A 176 -3.12 -4.43 20.03
CA PHE A 176 -2.07 -4.12 19.05
C PHE A 176 -2.62 -3.38 17.83
N ALA A 177 -3.72 -3.88 17.27
CA ALA A 177 -4.37 -3.27 16.10
C ALA A 177 -4.77 -1.80 16.35
N LEU A 178 -5.36 -1.51 17.52
CA LEU A 178 -5.91 -0.20 17.85
C LEU A 178 -4.87 0.79 18.40
N ASP A 179 -3.72 0.35 18.87
CA ASP A 179 -2.69 1.23 19.46
C ASP A 179 -2.17 2.28 18.44
N LYS A 180 -2.28 1.97 17.17
CA LYS A 180 -1.97 2.90 16.07
C LYS A 180 -3.06 3.95 15.82
N ALA A 181 -4.31 3.65 16.08
CA ALA A 181 -5.46 4.44 15.63
C ALA A 181 -5.52 5.85 16.25
N VAL A 182 -4.99 6.03 17.45
CA VAL A 182 -5.06 7.31 18.17
C VAL A 182 -3.85 8.18 17.83
N PRO A 183 -4.03 9.30 17.11
CA PRO A 183 -2.94 10.23 16.81
C PRO A 183 -2.33 10.82 18.08
N GLN A 184 -0.99 10.81 18.15
CA GLN A 184 -0.25 11.29 19.32
C GLN A 184 0.65 12.47 18.95
N GLY A 185 0.84 13.38 19.93
CA GLY A 185 1.76 14.50 19.81
C GLY A 185 1.56 15.34 18.55
N GLU A 186 2.64 15.58 17.82
CA GLU A 186 2.63 16.38 16.58
C GLU A 186 1.75 15.79 15.45
N CYS A 187 1.41 14.50 15.51
CA CYS A 187 0.58 13.88 14.48
C CYS A 187 -0.85 14.43 14.48
N GLN A 188 -1.37 14.88 15.64
CA GLN A 188 -2.73 15.41 15.76
C GLN A 188 -2.99 16.63 14.87
N SER A 189 -1.99 17.46 14.62
CA SER A 189 -2.08 18.65 13.77
C SER A 189 -1.31 18.52 12.45
N CYS A 190 -0.82 17.33 12.12
CA CYS A 190 -0.02 17.13 10.93
C CYS A 190 -0.87 17.16 9.66
N ARG A 191 -0.52 18.02 8.70
CA ARG A 191 -1.20 18.10 7.39
C ARG A 191 -1.19 16.79 6.59
N TRP A 192 -0.28 15.88 6.90
CA TRP A 192 -0.12 14.59 6.22
C TRP A 192 -0.77 13.42 6.98
N LEU A 193 -1.50 13.70 8.07
CA LEU A 193 -2.08 12.63 8.89
C LEU A 193 -3.01 11.72 8.09
N SER A 194 -3.82 12.28 7.19
CA SER A 194 -4.76 11.51 6.35
C SER A 194 -4.09 10.52 5.37
N ILE A 195 -2.80 10.70 5.10
CA ILE A 195 -2.02 9.82 4.23
C ILE A 195 -1.11 8.93 5.07
N CYS A 196 -0.36 9.53 5.99
CA CYS A 196 0.66 8.85 6.80
C CYS A 196 0.07 7.92 7.86
N LEU A 197 -1.09 8.32 8.46
CA LEU A 197 -1.72 7.62 9.59
C LEU A 197 -0.73 7.19 10.68
N GLN A 198 0.24 8.08 10.95
CA GLN A 198 1.32 7.95 11.93
C GLN A 198 2.42 6.93 11.58
N GLY A 199 2.46 6.39 10.37
CA GLY A 199 3.50 5.45 9.95
C GLY A 199 3.42 4.08 10.62
N CYS A 200 4.55 3.37 10.70
CA CYS A 200 4.64 2.05 11.31
C CYS A 200 4.90 2.12 12.82
N GLN A 201 4.22 1.30 13.62
CA GLN A 201 4.45 1.20 15.08
C GLN A 201 5.91 0.85 15.39
N ARG A 202 6.54 -0.01 14.60
CA ARG A 202 7.95 -0.40 14.74
C ARG A 202 8.88 0.82 14.82
N TYR A 203 8.66 1.81 13.98
CA TYR A 203 9.53 3.00 13.91
C TYR A 203 9.21 4.04 14.96
N ARG A 204 8.03 4.00 15.59
CA ARG A 204 7.67 4.88 16.71
C ARG A 204 8.40 4.54 18.01
N ASP A 205 8.69 3.28 18.23
CA ASP A 205 9.41 2.84 19.42
C ASP A 205 10.90 3.22 19.37
N GLN A 206 11.37 3.70 18.23
CA GLN A 206 12.76 4.07 18.01
C GLN A 206 13.11 5.49 18.55
N VAL A 207 12.12 6.34 18.84
CA VAL A 207 12.35 7.72 19.28
C VAL A 207 11.45 8.10 20.45
N PRO A 208 11.90 9.00 21.36
CA PRO A 208 11.07 9.54 22.42
C PRO A 208 9.80 10.22 21.86
N GLY A 209 8.68 10.11 22.60
CA GLY A 209 7.42 10.72 22.21
C GLY A 209 6.64 9.91 21.15
N ARG A 210 7.05 8.68 20.86
CA ARG A 210 6.38 7.74 19.93
C ARG A 210 6.13 8.33 18.54
N ARG A 211 6.97 9.25 18.09
CA ARG A 211 6.98 9.71 16.71
C ARG A 211 7.72 8.71 15.84
N ASP A 212 7.23 8.46 14.64
CA ASP A 212 7.93 7.62 13.67
C ASP A 212 9.34 8.17 13.38
N TYR A 213 10.36 7.32 13.46
CA TYR A 213 11.77 7.69 13.25
C TYR A 213 11.99 8.34 11.88
N ILE A 214 11.31 7.84 10.85
CA ILE A 214 11.42 8.37 9.48
C ILE A 214 10.41 9.48 9.17
N CYS A 215 9.73 10.04 10.17
CA CYS A 215 8.68 11.06 10.00
C CYS A 215 9.12 12.24 9.14
N SER A 216 10.35 12.77 9.35
CA SER A 216 10.86 13.90 8.55
C SER A 216 11.07 13.51 7.08
N ALA A 217 11.50 12.28 6.81
CA ALA A 217 11.63 11.73 5.47
C ALA A 217 10.26 11.66 4.77
N LEU A 218 9.25 11.11 5.45
CA LEU A 218 7.89 11.00 4.91
C LEU A 218 7.25 12.36 4.65
N LYS A 219 7.38 13.32 5.59
CA LYS A 219 6.90 14.70 5.39
C LYS A 219 7.51 15.35 4.15
N ARG A 220 8.82 15.20 3.96
CA ARG A 220 9.54 15.70 2.78
C ARG A 220 9.08 15.01 1.51
N PHE A 221 9.00 13.70 1.52
CA PHE A 221 8.57 12.90 0.40
C PHE A 221 7.12 13.23 -0.03
N PHE A 222 6.18 13.29 0.91
CA PHE A 222 4.80 13.64 0.57
C PHE A 222 4.68 15.05 -0.04
N ALA A 223 5.43 16.02 0.50
CA ALA A 223 5.46 17.37 -0.08
C ALA A 223 5.99 17.37 -1.53
N HIS A 224 7.00 16.54 -1.82
CA HIS A 224 7.60 16.39 -3.13
C HIS A 224 6.70 15.63 -4.13
N ALA A 225 6.05 14.56 -3.68
CA ALA A 225 5.28 13.65 -4.55
C ALA A 225 3.84 14.08 -4.78
N ALA A 226 3.18 14.72 -3.80
CA ALA A 226 1.74 14.99 -3.82
C ALA A 226 1.22 15.69 -5.10
N PRO A 227 1.86 16.73 -5.65
CA PRO A 227 1.36 17.37 -6.86
C PRO A 227 1.31 16.43 -8.07
N ARG A 228 2.33 15.59 -8.22
CA ARG A 228 2.44 14.65 -9.34
C ARG A 228 1.54 13.43 -9.16
N ILE A 229 1.36 12.94 -7.94
CA ILE A 229 0.36 11.92 -7.61
C ILE A 229 -1.05 12.43 -7.94
N ALA A 230 -1.37 13.68 -7.58
CA ALA A 230 -2.65 14.28 -7.93
C ALA A 230 -2.87 14.36 -9.46
N THR A 231 -1.81 14.61 -10.23
CA THR A 231 -1.87 14.61 -11.71
C THR A 231 -2.19 13.22 -12.26
N ILE A 232 -1.53 12.16 -11.76
CA ILE A 232 -1.83 10.78 -12.16
C ILE A 232 -3.28 10.43 -11.80
N ALA A 233 -3.70 10.72 -10.55
CA ALA A 233 -5.03 10.42 -10.07
C ALA A 233 -6.13 11.12 -10.87
N ALA A 234 -5.92 12.40 -11.26
CA ALA A 234 -6.83 13.13 -12.12
C ALA A 234 -6.99 12.47 -13.51
N GLY A 235 -5.88 12.03 -14.11
CA GLY A 235 -5.88 11.29 -15.36
C GLY A 235 -6.67 9.98 -15.29
N LEU A 236 -6.45 9.19 -14.21
CA LEU A 236 -7.16 7.93 -13.98
C LEU A 236 -8.66 8.13 -13.74
N ASN A 237 -9.04 9.17 -12.99
CA ASN A 237 -10.46 9.50 -12.75
C ASN A 237 -11.16 9.94 -14.02
N HIS A 238 -10.48 10.67 -14.90
CA HIS A 238 -11.03 11.08 -16.20
C HIS A 238 -11.31 9.85 -17.10
N GLN A 239 -10.42 8.88 -17.11
CA GLN A 239 -10.59 7.62 -17.86
C GLN A 239 -11.71 6.73 -17.30
N ARG A 240 -12.06 6.87 -16.01
CA ARG A 240 -13.15 6.11 -15.35
C ARG A 240 -14.53 6.77 -15.53
N GLN A 241 -14.62 7.99 -16.01
CA GLN A 241 -15.92 8.58 -16.33
C GLN A 241 -16.50 7.79 -17.52
N PRO A 242 -17.69 7.19 -17.37
CA PRO A 242 -18.36 6.57 -18.52
C PRO A 242 -18.55 7.64 -19.59
N ASP A 243 -18.37 7.29 -20.86
CA ASP A 243 -18.71 8.15 -21.97
C ASP A 243 -20.09 8.79 -21.68
N PRO A 244 -20.27 10.10 -21.92
CA PRO A 244 -21.56 10.73 -21.74
C PRO A 244 -22.58 9.89 -22.49
N ALA A 245 -23.59 9.39 -21.74
CA ALA A 245 -24.63 8.60 -22.33
C ALA A 245 -25.11 9.28 -23.61
N PRO A 246 -25.23 8.59 -24.74
CA PRO A 246 -25.68 9.21 -25.98
C PRO A 246 -26.96 9.98 -25.68
N PRO A 247 -27.14 11.17 -26.28
CA PRO A 247 -28.31 12.02 -26.01
C PRO A 247 -29.55 11.12 -26.12
N ARG A 248 -30.35 11.09 -25.07
CA ARG A 248 -31.61 10.35 -25.08
C ARG A 248 -32.42 10.92 -26.20
N THR A 249 -32.43 10.26 -27.33
CA THR A 249 -33.42 10.54 -28.35
C THR A 249 -34.75 10.06 -27.76
N ASP A 250 -35.61 11.02 -27.40
CA ASP A 250 -36.98 10.67 -27.00
C ASP A 250 -37.54 9.70 -28.05
N PRO A 251 -38.08 8.56 -27.65
CA PRO A 251 -38.68 7.65 -28.59
C PRO A 251 -39.77 8.43 -29.36
N PRO A 252 -39.86 8.26 -30.68
CA PRO A 252 -40.86 9.00 -31.49
C PRO A 252 -42.23 8.81 -30.83
N LYS A 253 -42.92 9.91 -30.55
CA LYS A 253 -44.22 9.91 -29.88
C LYS A 253 -45.17 9.02 -30.65
N ALA A 254 -45.35 7.79 -30.14
CA ALA A 254 -46.23 6.84 -30.78
C ALA A 254 -47.66 7.42 -30.85
N SER A 255 -48.29 7.32 -32.00
CA SER A 255 -49.70 7.71 -32.13
C SER A 255 -50.54 6.92 -31.11
N ARG A 256 -51.52 7.58 -30.50
CA ARG A 256 -52.39 6.98 -29.45
C ARG A 256 -52.99 5.63 -29.88
N ASN A 257 -53.20 5.43 -31.16
CA ASN A 257 -53.82 4.21 -31.73
C ASN A 257 -52.81 3.22 -32.31
N ALA A 258 -51.51 3.56 -32.42
CA ALA A 258 -50.49 2.67 -32.89
C ALA A 258 -50.19 1.54 -31.88
N PRO A 259 -49.61 0.41 -32.30
CA PRO A 259 -49.11 -0.64 -31.40
C PRO A 259 -48.13 -0.04 -30.41
N CYS A 260 -48.19 -0.44 -29.15
CA CYS A 260 -47.32 0.08 -28.13
C CYS A 260 -45.84 -0.38 -28.37
N PRO A 261 -44.88 0.53 -28.39
CA PRO A 261 -43.47 0.18 -28.64
C PRO A 261 -42.84 -0.71 -27.54
N CYS A 262 -43.53 -0.96 -26.41
CA CYS A 262 -43.08 -1.91 -25.39
C CYS A 262 -43.28 -3.38 -25.77
N GLY A 263 -43.82 -3.68 -26.96
CA GLY A 263 -44.00 -5.06 -27.41
C GLY A 263 -45.20 -5.81 -26.80
N SER A 264 -46.07 -5.13 -26.03
CA SER A 264 -47.21 -5.75 -25.33
C SER A 264 -48.38 -6.17 -26.24
N GLY A 265 -48.32 -5.88 -27.55
CA GLY A 265 -49.43 -6.07 -28.49
C GLY A 265 -50.65 -5.15 -28.33
N ARG A 266 -50.65 -4.30 -27.30
CA ARG A 266 -51.75 -3.34 -27.01
C ARG A 266 -51.54 -2.02 -27.74
N ARG A 267 -52.61 -1.26 -28.01
CA ARG A 267 -52.48 0.09 -28.52
C ARG A 267 -51.87 1.03 -27.45
N TYR A 268 -51.02 2.01 -27.86
CA TYR A 268 -50.28 2.89 -26.97
C TYR A 268 -51.16 3.53 -25.88
N LYS A 269 -52.36 4.03 -26.24
CA LYS A 269 -53.34 4.65 -25.32
C LYS A 269 -53.85 3.70 -24.21
N HIS A 270 -53.75 2.41 -24.41
CA HIS A 270 -54.20 1.35 -23.46
C HIS A 270 -53.02 0.65 -22.78
N CYS A 271 -51.78 1.12 -22.98
CA CYS A 271 -50.57 0.61 -22.40
C CYS A 271 -49.72 1.72 -21.80
N CYS A 272 -48.53 2.00 -22.33
CA CYS A 272 -47.60 2.98 -21.80
C CYS A 272 -48.10 4.44 -21.93
N GLY A 273 -49.05 4.72 -22.81
CA GLY A 273 -49.69 6.02 -23.00
C GLY A 273 -50.93 6.26 -22.10
N ARG A 274 -51.25 5.39 -21.16
CA ARG A 274 -52.34 5.55 -20.21
C ARG A 274 -51.91 6.59 -19.14
N LYS A 275 -52.56 7.78 -19.14
CA LYS A 275 -52.35 8.74 -18.05
C LYS A 275 -52.79 8.06 -16.74
N ALA A 276 -51.91 8.08 -15.72
CA ALA A 276 -52.28 7.69 -14.38
C ALA A 276 -53.47 8.55 -13.93
N ALA A 277 -54.57 7.94 -13.48
CA ALA A 277 -55.68 8.64 -12.87
C ALA A 277 -55.16 9.41 -11.65
N GLN A 278 -55.36 10.71 -11.61
CA GLN A 278 -55.08 11.52 -10.41
C GLN A 278 -55.98 10.99 -9.29
N PRO A 279 -55.46 10.74 -8.07
CA PRO A 279 -56.34 10.47 -6.93
C PRO A 279 -57.16 11.73 -6.67
N THR A 280 -58.48 11.59 -6.70
CA THR A 280 -59.44 12.62 -6.24
C THR A 280 -59.23 12.80 -4.73
N ALA A 281 -59.12 14.06 -4.31
CA ALA A 281 -58.96 14.52 -2.93
C ALA A 281 -60.09 14.05 -2.00
#